data_75dc274c87a054932b1a05df915cf27f
#
_entry.id   75dc274c87a054932b1a05df915cf27f
#
_cell.length_a   1.000
_cell.length_b   1.000
_cell.length_c   1.000
_cell.angle_alpha   90.00
_cell.angle_beta   90.00
_cell.angle_gamma   90.00
#
_symmetry.space_group_name_H-M   'P 1'
#
loop_
_entity.id
_entity.type
_entity.pdbx_description
1 polymer ?
#
loop_
_entity_poly.entity_id
_entity_poly.type
_entity_poly.pdbx_seq_one_letter_code
_entity_poly.pdbx_strand_id
1 'polypeptide(L)'
;MENKRCTAALLCLFLLLPLAAQSKRGNSAADTHTHYFIREGEAGAVLYQRLSWEAIDDIFGFEFVLEQKNATGSWHRIDKKIVRDNFIDVSLPPGNYRYKVTVINLLEQEETSSAYRNFDILIAYQPLVESVTPRLIYLDEFFDGKFTVTGGNLFADTVFVFEKAGGGTIALEPAELSSDGKKARFELNTNRFQPGTYVFVARDKSGLVDTSEDVTFRFQKPVDTCVSLGYAFTRFTGESVCTTYYNRTVAPLGGVFRLTVLPFKRTYGHFGFNVQYTTSMLRKELDDYTLDGALMLSHINAAYVYPIIKHRLNLDIRAGAGAAFLTQGRFSFNGGSVQSPAYWYWGFDIDAGTALQVFVYKKMYLELNVDHFFVFRDDFPKYIFQPQFSVGWMF
;
A
#
# COMPACT_ATOMS: atom_id res chain seq x y z
N MET A 1 -45.18 -12.88 -33.42
CA MET A 1 -45.15 -13.78 -32.24
C MET A 1 -43.79 -14.42 -32.19
N GLU A 2 -42.99 -14.00 -31.29
CA GLU A 2 -42.20 -14.68 -30.28
C GLU A 2 -41.13 -13.76 -29.71
N ASN A 3 -41.40 -13.34 -28.51
CA ASN A 3 -40.47 -12.67 -27.61
C ASN A 3 -39.33 -13.64 -27.25
N LYS A 4 -38.08 -13.24 -27.37
CA LYS A 4 -37.02 -13.77 -26.50
C LYS A 4 -36.24 -12.63 -25.89
N ARG A 5 -36.52 -12.47 -24.60
CA ARG A 5 -35.79 -11.69 -23.62
C ARG A 5 -34.34 -12.20 -23.57
N CYS A 6 -33.38 -11.35 -23.84
CA CYS A 6 -32.02 -11.53 -23.33
C CYS A 6 -31.82 -10.54 -22.20
N THR A 7 -31.95 -11.10 -21.03
CA THR A 7 -31.84 -10.47 -19.73
C THR A 7 -30.38 -10.11 -19.44
N ALA A 8 -30.21 -8.94 -18.91
CA ALA A 8 -29.05 -8.40 -18.22
C ALA A 8 -28.30 -9.42 -17.35
N ALA A 9 -27.06 -9.63 -17.67
CA ALA A 9 -26.08 -10.33 -16.82
C ALA A 9 -24.69 -9.70 -17.01
N LEU A 10 -24.57 -8.41 -16.69
CA LEU A 10 -23.26 -7.76 -16.63
C LEU A 10 -23.30 -6.60 -15.64
N LEU A 11 -23.63 -6.92 -14.37
CA LEU A 11 -23.50 -5.94 -13.28
C LEU A 11 -23.44 -6.66 -11.92
N CYS A 12 -22.44 -7.49 -11.69
CA CYS A 12 -22.13 -8.03 -10.37
C CYS A 12 -20.68 -8.50 -10.29
N LEU A 13 -19.71 -7.59 -10.54
CA LEU A 13 -18.32 -7.93 -10.27
C LEU A 13 -17.54 -6.75 -9.66
N PHE A 14 -18.18 -5.99 -8.77
CA PHE A 14 -17.46 -5.02 -7.94
C PHE A 14 -18.18 -4.86 -6.60
N LEU A 15 -18.14 -5.87 -5.73
CA LEU A 15 -18.39 -5.75 -4.28
C LEU A 15 -17.95 -7.04 -3.58
N LEU A 16 -16.67 -7.32 -3.62
CA LEU A 16 -16.01 -8.14 -2.61
C LEU A 16 -14.99 -7.24 -1.90
N LEU A 17 -15.51 -6.37 -1.05
CA LEU A 17 -14.74 -5.85 0.06
C LEU A 17 -14.44 -7.03 0.98
N PRO A 18 -13.19 -7.31 1.34
CA PRO A 18 -12.92 -8.23 2.41
C PRO A 18 -13.51 -7.61 3.68
N LEU A 19 -14.47 -8.30 4.29
CA LEU A 19 -14.80 -8.08 5.68
C LEU A 19 -13.48 -8.08 6.44
N ALA A 20 -13.16 -6.92 7.02
CA ALA A 20 -12.11 -6.82 8.00
C ALA A 20 -12.41 -7.87 9.08
N ALA A 21 -11.60 -8.91 9.10
CA ALA A 21 -11.51 -9.78 10.25
C ALA A 21 -11.19 -8.85 11.43
N GLN A 22 -12.17 -8.61 12.28
CA GLN A 22 -11.94 -8.11 13.62
C GLN A 22 -10.96 -9.11 14.25
N SER A 23 -9.68 -8.75 14.23
CA SER A 23 -8.71 -9.34 15.11
C SER A 23 -9.33 -9.23 16.51
N LYS A 24 -9.81 -10.35 17.03
CA LYS A 24 -9.96 -10.52 18.46
C LYS A 24 -8.65 -10.03 19.05
N ARG A 25 -8.68 -8.90 19.75
CA ARG A 25 -7.66 -8.59 20.75
C ARG A 25 -7.58 -9.81 21.65
N GLY A 26 -6.65 -10.68 21.34
CA GLY A 26 -6.14 -11.57 22.34
C GLY A 26 -5.65 -10.64 23.43
N ASN A 27 -6.33 -10.62 24.55
CA ASN A 27 -5.71 -10.27 25.79
C ASN A 27 -4.56 -11.29 25.91
N SER A 28 -3.39 -10.92 25.39
CA SER A 28 -2.15 -11.40 25.93
C SER A 28 -2.29 -11.07 27.39
N ALA A 29 -2.49 -12.09 28.22
CA ALA A 29 -2.31 -11.96 29.64
C ALA A 29 -0.88 -11.40 29.79
N ALA A 30 -0.78 -10.09 29.91
CA ALA A 30 0.43 -9.43 30.28
C ALA A 30 0.89 -10.16 31.52
N ASP A 31 2.12 -10.63 31.50
CA ASP A 31 2.72 -11.34 32.63
C ASP A 31 2.56 -10.41 33.83
N THR A 32 1.53 -10.68 34.65
CA THR A 32 1.03 -9.77 35.68
C THR A 32 2.04 -9.63 36.85
N HIS A 33 3.23 -10.22 36.67
CA HIS A 33 4.22 -10.34 37.72
C HIS A 33 5.53 -9.59 37.45
N THR A 34 5.71 -8.97 36.27
CA THR A 34 6.94 -8.21 35.95
C THR A 34 6.68 -6.71 36.08
N HIS A 35 7.39 -6.06 36.98
CA HIS A 35 7.34 -4.62 37.18
C HIS A 35 8.70 -4.01 36.75
N TYR A 36 8.65 -2.83 36.16
CA TYR A 36 9.83 -2.15 35.66
C TYR A 36 10.19 -0.95 36.53
N PHE A 37 11.48 -0.70 36.66
CA PHE A 37 12.04 0.42 37.36
C PHE A 37 12.94 1.23 36.43
N ILE A 38 12.65 2.53 36.31
CA ILE A 38 13.51 3.45 35.56
C ILE A 38 14.66 3.86 36.40
N ARG A 39 15.87 3.72 35.90
CA ARG A 39 17.07 4.15 36.59
C ARG A 39 17.09 5.67 36.68
N GLU A 40 17.25 6.18 37.90
CA GLU A 40 17.36 7.61 38.17
C GLU A 40 18.58 8.20 37.45
N GLY A 41 18.39 9.26 36.67
CA GLY A 41 19.46 9.94 35.92
C GLY A 41 19.47 9.66 34.41
N GLU A 42 18.80 8.61 33.91
CA GLU A 42 18.72 8.33 32.45
C GLU A 42 17.45 8.91 31.81
N ALA A 43 16.36 9.00 32.55
CA ALA A 43 15.12 9.61 32.09
C ALA A 43 14.42 10.48 33.16
N GLY A 44 15.01 10.59 34.39
CA GLY A 44 14.47 11.43 35.47
C GLY A 44 13.08 11.02 35.97
N ALA A 45 12.60 9.82 35.64
CA ALA A 45 11.28 9.36 36.05
C ALA A 45 11.40 8.05 36.86
N VAL A 46 10.60 7.97 37.93
CA VAL A 46 10.42 6.77 38.74
C VAL A 46 9.07 6.17 38.42
N LEU A 47 9.03 4.90 38.03
CA LEU A 47 7.79 4.17 37.88
C LEU A 47 7.33 3.70 39.27
N TYR A 48 6.26 4.32 39.76
CA TYR A 48 5.56 3.81 40.94
C TYR A 48 4.81 2.54 40.55
N GLN A 49 4.94 1.51 41.39
CA GLN A 49 4.30 0.22 41.17
C GLN A 49 3.13 0.09 42.12
N ARG A 50 1.99 -0.32 41.59
CA ARG A 50 0.80 -0.60 42.39
C ARG A 50 0.61 -2.10 42.55
N LEU A 51 0.68 -2.56 43.79
CA LEU A 51 0.33 -3.92 44.17
C LEU A 51 -1.11 -3.92 44.69
N SER A 52 -1.98 -4.72 44.14
CA SER A 52 -3.40 -4.76 44.50
C SER A 52 -3.86 -6.18 44.79
N TRP A 53 -4.94 -6.27 45.58
CA TRP A 53 -5.60 -7.51 45.98
C TRP A 53 -7.11 -7.31 45.99
N GLU A 54 -7.85 -8.36 46.33
CA GLU A 54 -9.29 -8.32 46.39
C GLU A 54 -9.77 -7.40 47.51
N ALA A 55 -10.76 -6.56 47.20
CA ALA A 55 -11.40 -5.71 48.19
C ALA A 55 -12.33 -6.57 49.09
N ILE A 56 -12.27 -6.32 50.40
CA ILE A 56 -13.12 -6.99 51.40
C ILE A 56 -13.77 -5.90 52.23
N ASP A 57 -15.11 -5.96 52.38
CA ASP A 57 -15.87 -5.03 53.18
C ASP A 57 -15.84 -5.45 54.67
N ASP A 58 -16.18 -4.51 55.56
CA ASP A 58 -16.33 -4.73 57.01
C ASP A 58 -15.06 -5.23 57.72
N ILE A 59 -13.90 -4.75 57.30
CA ILE A 59 -12.61 -5.06 57.91
C ILE A 59 -11.92 -3.81 58.49
N PHE A 60 -10.99 -3.99 59.41
CA PHE A 60 -10.13 -2.93 59.93
C PHE A 60 -9.11 -2.49 58.87
N GLY A 61 -8.56 -3.47 58.14
CA GLY A 61 -7.59 -3.24 57.07
C GLY A 61 -6.80 -4.52 56.68
N PHE A 62 -5.72 -4.33 56.00
CA PHE A 62 -4.87 -5.40 55.54
C PHE A 62 -3.46 -5.23 56.10
N GLU A 63 -2.91 -6.28 56.68
CA GLU A 63 -1.48 -6.33 57.00
C GLU A 63 -0.73 -6.75 55.71
N PHE A 64 0.07 -5.83 55.20
CA PHE A 64 0.91 -6.05 54.04
C PHE A 64 2.30 -6.36 54.48
N VAL A 65 2.88 -7.48 53.98
CA VAL A 65 4.25 -7.89 54.25
C VAL A 65 4.98 -8.02 52.91
N LEU A 66 6.08 -7.32 52.74
CA LEU A 66 6.92 -7.34 51.56
C LEU A 66 8.29 -7.92 51.91
N GLU A 67 8.74 -8.84 51.08
CA GLU A 67 10.04 -9.50 51.23
C GLU A 67 10.84 -9.40 49.93
N GLN A 68 12.15 -9.26 50.06
CA GLN A 68 13.11 -9.28 48.96
C GLN A 68 13.98 -10.53 49.06
N LYS A 69 14.29 -11.13 47.92
CA LYS A 69 15.23 -12.23 47.82
C LYS A 69 16.65 -11.68 47.79
N ASN A 70 17.47 -12.09 48.72
CA ASN A 70 18.87 -11.67 48.77
C ASN A 70 19.77 -12.51 47.81
N ALA A 71 21.03 -12.15 47.67
CA ALA A 71 21.99 -12.83 46.82
C ALA A 71 22.23 -14.30 47.18
N THR A 72 21.94 -14.71 48.43
CA THR A 72 22.03 -16.10 48.88
C THR A 72 20.79 -16.93 48.59
N GLY A 73 19.74 -16.31 47.98
CA GLY A 73 18.48 -16.95 47.67
C GLY A 73 17.47 -16.99 48.82
N SER A 74 17.79 -16.42 49.98
CA SER A 74 16.92 -16.33 51.13
C SER A 74 16.03 -15.10 51.05
N TRP A 75 14.78 -15.21 51.58
CA TRP A 75 13.85 -14.12 51.66
C TRP A 75 14.04 -13.36 52.97
N HIS A 76 14.09 -12.04 52.91
CA HIS A 76 14.12 -11.17 54.08
C HIS A 76 13.03 -10.11 53.93
N ARG A 77 12.39 -9.80 55.05
CA ARG A 77 11.32 -8.80 55.11
C ARG A 77 11.90 -7.40 55.03
N ILE A 78 11.39 -6.59 54.08
CA ILE A 78 11.80 -5.21 53.86
C ILE A 78 10.72 -4.21 54.29
N ASP A 79 9.43 -4.60 54.27
CA ASP A 79 8.34 -3.76 54.75
C ASP A 79 7.25 -4.60 55.43
N LYS A 80 6.63 -4.04 56.46
CA LYS A 80 5.43 -4.58 57.11
C LYS A 80 4.58 -3.44 57.61
N LYS A 81 3.35 -3.30 57.10
CA LYS A 81 2.44 -2.23 57.53
C LYS A 81 0.99 -2.60 57.33
N ILE A 82 0.11 -1.92 58.09
CA ILE A 82 -1.31 -2.03 57.90
C ILE A 82 -1.77 -0.96 56.90
N VAL A 83 -2.51 -1.35 55.90
CA VAL A 83 -3.13 -0.47 54.89
C VAL A 83 -4.65 -0.68 54.90
N ARG A 84 -5.41 0.38 54.67
CA ARG A 84 -6.86 0.33 54.63
C ARG A 84 -7.40 0.04 53.25
N ASP A 85 -6.65 0.47 52.24
CA ASP A 85 -7.00 0.26 50.83
C ASP A 85 -6.62 -1.14 50.39
N ASN A 86 -7.24 -1.65 49.35
CA ASN A 86 -6.93 -2.93 48.72
C ASN A 86 -5.75 -2.83 47.72
N PHE A 87 -4.93 -1.79 47.86
CA PHE A 87 -3.73 -1.59 47.07
C PHE A 87 -2.66 -0.85 47.87
N ILE A 88 -1.43 -0.90 47.34
CA ILE A 88 -0.31 -0.12 47.87
C ILE A 88 0.60 0.28 46.72
N ASP A 89 1.02 1.54 46.68
CA ASP A 89 2.00 2.03 45.75
C ASP A 89 3.41 1.87 46.41
N VAL A 90 4.30 1.19 45.68
CA VAL A 90 5.65 0.93 46.11
C VAL A 90 6.64 1.44 45.08
N SER A 91 7.83 1.87 45.56
CA SER A 91 8.97 2.22 44.70
C SER A 91 10.14 1.37 45.13
N LEU A 92 10.46 0.34 44.37
CA LEU A 92 11.43 -0.68 44.72
C LEU A 92 12.59 -0.71 43.70
N PRO A 93 13.82 -0.91 44.13
CA PRO A 93 14.93 -1.14 43.21
C PRO A 93 14.78 -2.47 42.45
N PRO A 94 15.51 -2.68 41.36
CA PRO A 94 15.48 -3.96 40.64
C PRO A 94 15.83 -5.13 41.57
N GLY A 95 15.07 -6.22 41.39
CA GLY A 95 15.24 -7.41 42.24
C GLY A 95 14.01 -8.31 42.23
N ASN A 96 14.13 -9.43 42.96
CA ASN A 96 13.06 -10.39 43.11
C ASN A 96 12.35 -10.17 44.44
N TYR A 97 11.06 -10.04 44.40
CA TYR A 97 10.24 -9.71 45.54
C TYR A 97 9.06 -10.68 45.67
N ARG A 98 8.54 -10.72 46.90
CA ARG A 98 7.22 -11.34 47.12
C ARG A 98 6.47 -10.58 48.20
N TYR A 99 5.15 -10.61 48.09
CA TYR A 99 4.31 -10.02 49.11
C TYR A 99 3.22 -10.98 49.58
N LYS A 100 2.73 -10.72 50.76
CA LYS A 100 1.61 -11.42 51.38
C LYS A 100 0.71 -10.40 52.03
N VAL A 101 -0.58 -10.67 51.98
CA VAL A 101 -1.62 -9.82 52.59
C VAL A 101 -2.42 -10.66 53.55
N THR A 102 -2.57 -10.13 54.76
CA THR A 102 -3.41 -10.74 55.81
C THR A 102 -4.58 -9.80 56.15
N VAL A 103 -5.78 -10.30 56.13
CA VAL A 103 -6.99 -9.52 56.51
C VAL A 103 -7.00 -9.34 58.02
N ILE A 104 -7.21 -8.11 58.45
CA ILE A 104 -7.41 -7.74 59.88
C ILE A 104 -8.87 -7.39 60.06
N ASN A 105 -9.55 -8.11 60.95
CA ASN A 105 -10.97 -7.87 61.25
C ASN A 105 -11.17 -6.60 62.12
N LEU A 106 -12.40 -6.21 62.34
CA LEU A 106 -12.75 -5.05 63.13
C LEU A 106 -12.31 -5.13 64.62
N LEU A 107 -11.97 -6.31 65.10
CA LEU A 107 -11.39 -6.55 66.44
C LEU A 107 -9.85 -6.51 66.45
N GLU A 108 -9.25 -6.05 65.34
CA GLU A 108 -7.80 -5.98 65.13
C GLU A 108 -7.08 -7.34 65.21
N GLN A 109 -7.79 -8.43 64.89
CA GLN A 109 -7.23 -9.79 64.86
C GLN A 109 -6.98 -10.24 63.46
N GLU A 110 -5.90 -11.02 63.22
CA GLU A 110 -5.65 -11.67 61.95
C GLU A 110 -6.71 -12.73 61.63
N GLU A 111 -7.32 -12.64 60.46
CA GLU A 111 -8.40 -13.56 60.09
C GLU A 111 -7.93 -14.52 58.98
N THR A 112 -7.55 -14.00 57.82
CA THR A 112 -7.14 -14.80 56.69
C THR A 112 -5.91 -14.21 56.01
N SER A 113 -4.96 -15.09 55.63
CA SER A 113 -3.75 -14.71 54.95
C SER A 113 -3.70 -15.25 53.54
N SER A 114 -3.33 -14.43 52.57
CA SER A 114 -3.03 -14.88 51.20
C SER A 114 -1.74 -15.78 51.16
N ALA A 115 -1.62 -16.53 50.10
CA ALA A 115 -0.29 -17.08 49.74
C ALA A 115 0.68 -15.95 49.34
N TYR A 116 1.97 -16.21 49.43
CA TYR A 116 2.98 -15.29 48.88
C TYR A 116 2.83 -15.18 47.35
N ARG A 117 2.78 -13.94 46.85
CA ARG A 117 2.83 -13.63 45.44
C ARG A 117 4.20 -13.11 45.06
N ASN A 118 4.87 -13.81 44.16
CA ASN A 118 6.20 -13.41 43.68
C ASN A 118 6.07 -12.43 42.51
N PHE A 119 7.02 -11.49 42.45
CA PHE A 119 7.17 -10.58 41.30
C PHE A 119 8.62 -10.11 41.20
N ASP A 120 9.02 -9.75 39.98
CA ASP A 120 10.36 -9.30 39.66
C ASP A 120 10.32 -7.85 39.18
N ILE A 121 11.30 -7.06 39.62
CA ILE A 121 11.51 -5.70 39.15
C ILE A 121 12.76 -5.68 38.30
N LEU A 122 12.60 -5.33 37.03
CA LEU A 122 13.68 -5.21 36.07
C LEU A 122 13.99 -3.73 35.82
N ILE A 123 15.24 -3.45 35.47
CA ILE A 123 15.62 -2.11 35.01
C ILE A 123 14.98 -1.88 33.64
N ALA A 124 14.21 -0.81 33.51
CA ALA A 124 13.72 -0.32 32.25
C ALA A 124 14.54 0.90 31.82
N TYR A 125 14.79 0.99 30.54
CA TYR A 125 15.50 2.11 29.94
C TYR A 125 14.56 2.80 28.94
N GLN A 126 14.22 4.06 29.20
CA GLN A 126 13.42 4.82 28.27
C GLN A 126 14.18 4.98 26.95
N PRO A 127 13.61 4.55 25.82
CA PRO A 127 14.19 4.87 24.53
C PRO A 127 14.29 6.38 24.36
N LEU A 128 15.30 6.83 23.64
CA LEU A 128 15.45 8.23 23.23
C LEU A 128 15.64 8.28 21.73
N VAL A 129 14.84 9.08 21.04
CA VAL A 129 14.92 9.31 19.60
C VAL A 129 15.35 10.76 19.35
N GLU A 130 16.63 10.98 19.13
CA GLU A 130 17.19 12.31 18.89
C GLU A 130 17.00 12.76 17.45
N SER A 131 17.22 11.85 16.49
CA SER A 131 17.05 12.18 15.09
C SER A 131 16.76 10.96 14.22
N VAL A 132 16.09 11.22 13.08
CA VAL A 132 15.80 10.23 12.06
C VAL A 132 16.25 10.73 10.69
N THR A 133 16.77 9.84 9.86
CA THR A 133 17.27 10.19 8.52
C THR A 133 16.96 9.06 7.53
N PRO A 134 16.35 9.38 6.36
CA PRO A 134 15.86 10.68 5.91
C PRO A 134 14.50 11.05 6.53
N ARG A 135 14.19 12.35 6.65
CA ARG A 135 12.86 12.84 7.08
C ARG A 135 11.87 13.01 5.93
N LEU A 136 12.34 13.02 4.70
CA LEU A 136 11.53 13.10 3.49
C LEU A 136 11.88 11.96 2.56
N ILE A 137 10.87 11.17 2.22
CA ILE A 137 11.00 10.00 1.35
C ILE A 137 10.03 10.14 0.18
N TYR A 138 10.56 10.10 -1.04
CA TYR A 138 9.74 10.12 -2.24
C TYR A 138 9.34 8.71 -2.62
N LEU A 139 8.03 8.47 -2.78
CA LEU A 139 7.46 7.15 -3.08
C LEU A 139 7.63 6.76 -4.55
N ASP A 140 7.83 7.75 -5.43
CA ASP A 140 8.02 7.62 -6.87
C ASP A 140 9.47 7.81 -7.32
N GLU A 141 10.42 7.87 -6.39
CA GLU A 141 11.85 7.84 -6.67
C GLU A 141 12.52 6.58 -6.17
N PHE A 142 13.70 6.32 -6.69
CA PHE A 142 14.54 5.25 -6.15
C PHE A 142 14.98 5.64 -4.74
N PHE A 143 14.60 4.81 -3.79
CA PHE A 143 15.04 4.88 -2.40
C PHE A 143 15.79 3.59 -2.07
N ASP A 144 16.99 3.69 -1.55
CA ASP A 144 17.84 2.53 -1.23
C ASP A 144 17.34 1.73 -0.01
N GLY A 145 16.25 2.15 0.57
CA GLY A 145 15.62 1.51 1.73
C GLY A 145 16.23 1.91 3.07
N LYS A 146 17.36 2.60 3.10
CA LYS A 146 18.08 2.87 4.34
C LYS A 146 17.43 3.99 5.14
N PHE A 147 17.01 3.64 6.33
CA PHE A 147 16.49 4.57 7.33
C PHE A 147 17.28 4.40 8.63
N THR A 148 17.77 5.49 9.15
CA THR A 148 18.62 5.49 10.34
C THR A 148 18.00 6.32 11.45
N VAL A 149 17.99 5.79 12.65
CA VAL A 149 17.58 6.46 13.88
C VAL A 149 18.80 6.59 14.78
N THR A 150 19.01 7.79 15.33
CA THR A 150 20.02 8.03 16.36
C THR A 150 19.36 8.48 17.64
N GLY A 151 19.95 8.13 18.76
CA GLY A 151 19.39 8.44 20.08
C GLY A 151 20.10 7.68 21.20
N GLY A 152 19.32 7.11 22.10
CA GLY A 152 19.80 6.34 23.23
C GLY A 152 18.84 5.20 23.59
N ASN A 153 19.36 4.19 24.27
CA ASN A 153 18.60 3.05 24.79
C ASN A 153 17.78 2.31 23.72
N LEU A 154 18.28 2.26 22.47
CA LEU A 154 17.66 1.55 21.36
C LEU A 154 18.17 0.10 21.36
N PHE A 155 17.53 -0.79 22.12
CA PHE A 155 17.96 -2.17 22.32
C PHE A 155 17.11 -3.17 21.52
N ALA A 156 17.51 -4.43 21.54
CA ALA A 156 16.86 -5.49 20.77
C ALA A 156 15.41 -5.79 21.23
N ASP A 157 15.08 -5.47 22.46
CA ASP A 157 13.74 -5.62 23.04
C ASP A 157 12.85 -4.37 22.87
N THR A 158 13.37 -3.33 22.24
CA THR A 158 12.59 -2.14 21.85
C THR A 158 11.73 -2.43 20.61
N VAL A 159 10.46 -2.11 20.70
CA VAL A 159 9.51 -2.20 19.57
C VAL A 159 9.54 -0.89 18.79
N PHE A 160 9.81 -0.99 17.50
CA PHE A 160 9.88 0.16 16.60
C PHE A 160 8.70 0.17 15.65
N VAL A 161 8.03 1.30 15.52
CA VAL A 161 6.89 1.45 14.63
C VAL A 161 6.87 2.84 13.99
N PHE A 162 6.26 2.92 12.79
CA PHE A 162 5.75 4.18 12.27
C PHE A 162 4.27 4.29 12.57
N GLU A 163 3.87 5.41 13.16
CA GLU A 163 2.47 5.78 13.35
C GLU A 163 2.10 6.89 12.39
N LYS A 164 1.02 6.69 11.63
CA LYS A 164 0.54 7.68 10.66
C LYS A 164 -0.38 8.68 11.34
N ALA A 165 -0.22 9.96 11.04
CA ALA A 165 -1.20 10.97 11.39
C ALA A 165 -2.58 10.60 10.81
N GLY A 166 -3.59 10.44 11.68
CA GLY A 166 -4.93 9.97 11.29
C GLY A 166 -5.15 8.46 11.42
N GLY A 167 -4.17 7.71 11.95
CA GLY A 167 -4.29 6.29 12.28
C GLY A 167 -3.55 5.35 11.33
N GLY A 168 -3.21 4.20 11.86
CA GLY A 168 -2.44 3.16 11.17
C GLY A 168 -1.00 3.10 11.68
N THR A 169 -0.55 1.87 11.95
CA THR A 169 0.78 1.57 12.49
C THR A 169 1.50 0.60 11.57
N ILE A 170 2.79 0.84 11.32
CA ILE A 170 3.66 -0.04 10.53
C ILE A 170 4.80 -0.48 11.43
N ALA A 171 4.83 -1.76 11.76
CA ALA A 171 5.93 -2.34 12.53
C ALA A 171 7.22 -2.40 11.69
N LEU A 172 8.34 -2.11 12.35
CA LEU A 172 9.67 -2.12 11.78
C LEU A 172 10.57 -3.09 12.54
N GLU A 173 11.37 -3.82 11.79
CA GLU A 173 12.43 -4.65 12.34
C GLU A 173 13.78 -3.99 12.03
N PRO A 174 14.64 -3.78 13.02
CA PRO A 174 15.95 -3.21 12.77
C PRO A 174 16.83 -4.19 12.01
N ALA A 175 17.45 -3.72 10.92
CA ALA A 175 18.46 -4.49 10.19
C ALA A 175 19.81 -4.52 10.95
N GLU A 176 20.07 -3.45 11.71
CA GLU A 176 21.30 -3.32 12.51
C GLU A 176 21.00 -2.46 13.74
N LEU A 177 21.45 -2.92 14.89
CA LEU A 177 21.45 -2.18 16.16
C LEU A 177 22.89 -2.01 16.64
N SER A 178 23.25 -0.80 17.03
CA SER A 178 24.55 -0.57 17.66
C SER A 178 24.58 -1.15 19.06
N SER A 179 25.72 -1.71 19.47
CA SER A 179 25.90 -2.33 20.77
C SER A 179 25.77 -1.36 21.96
N ASP A 180 25.96 -0.06 21.70
CA ASP A 180 25.81 1.02 22.69
C ASP A 180 24.37 1.56 22.77
N GLY A 181 23.43 1.01 21.97
CA GLY A 181 22.04 1.44 21.93
C GLY A 181 21.80 2.83 21.34
N LYS A 182 22.80 3.44 20.66
CA LYS A 182 22.69 4.82 20.16
C LYS A 182 22.23 4.92 18.71
N LYS A 183 22.23 3.82 17.99
CA LYS A 183 21.90 3.83 16.57
C LYS A 183 21.13 2.57 16.16
N ALA A 184 20.06 2.76 15.43
CA ALA A 184 19.29 1.71 14.80
C ALA A 184 19.17 1.98 13.29
N ARG A 185 19.40 0.97 12.46
CA ARG A 185 19.22 1.01 11.01
C ARG A 185 18.11 0.08 10.59
N PHE A 186 17.29 0.56 9.66
CA PHE A 186 16.14 -0.17 9.13
C PHE A 186 16.21 -0.22 7.62
N GLU A 187 15.67 -1.30 7.04
CA GLU A 187 15.41 -1.41 5.62
C GLU A 187 13.92 -1.20 5.36
N LEU A 188 13.57 -0.03 4.83
CA LEU A 188 12.18 0.32 4.56
C LEU A 188 11.73 -0.16 3.20
N ASN A 189 10.66 -0.95 3.17
CA ASN A 189 9.92 -1.23 1.95
C ASN A 189 8.87 -0.12 1.72
N THR A 190 9.17 0.81 0.81
CA THR A 190 8.30 1.97 0.52
C THR A 190 6.91 1.58 0.01
N ASN A 191 6.69 0.34 -0.46
CA ASN A 191 5.38 -0.14 -0.89
C ASN A 191 4.38 -0.28 0.26
N ARG A 192 4.86 -0.37 1.50
CA ARG A 192 4.01 -0.44 2.70
C ARG A 192 3.50 0.92 3.16
N PHE A 193 4.04 2.02 2.62
CA PHE A 193 3.72 3.38 3.05
C PHE A 193 2.76 4.05 2.07
N GLN A 194 1.78 4.77 2.59
CA GLN A 194 0.92 5.66 1.84
C GLN A 194 1.43 7.10 1.97
N PRO A 195 1.12 7.99 1.04
CA PRO A 195 1.44 9.41 1.22
C PRO A 195 0.88 9.95 2.53
N GLY A 196 1.68 10.75 3.22
CA GLY A 196 1.30 11.35 4.50
C GLY A 196 2.48 11.56 5.43
N THR A 197 2.19 12.08 6.59
CA THR A 197 3.14 12.30 7.69
C THR A 197 3.05 11.15 8.67
N TYR A 198 4.20 10.67 9.10
CA TYR A 198 4.37 9.59 10.05
C TYR A 198 5.32 10.05 11.15
N VAL A 199 5.14 9.50 12.32
CA VAL A 199 6.05 9.65 13.45
C VAL A 199 6.71 8.28 13.71
N PHE A 200 8.01 8.26 13.85
CA PHE A 200 8.71 7.06 14.30
C PHE A 200 8.60 6.97 15.81
N VAL A 201 8.22 5.81 16.32
CA VAL A 201 7.98 5.55 17.73
C VAL A 201 8.88 4.40 18.17
N ALA A 202 9.63 4.61 19.23
CA ALA A 202 10.39 3.58 19.92
C ALA A 202 9.70 3.30 21.27
N ARG A 203 9.38 2.04 21.54
CA ARG A 203 8.69 1.62 22.78
C ARG A 203 9.45 0.46 23.39
N ASP A 204 9.85 0.58 24.62
CA ASP A 204 10.41 -0.53 25.37
C ASP A 204 9.29 -1.48 25.87
N LYS A 205 9.66 -2.63 26.41
CA LYS A 205 8.72 -3.61 26.95
C LYS A 205 7.99 -3.17 28.23
N SER A 206 8.48 -2.13 28.91
CA SER A 206 7.80 -1.53 30.07
C SER A 206 6.69 -0.57 29.67
N GLY A 207 6.62 -0.22 28.39
CA GLY A 207 5.66 0.73 27.84
C GLY A 207 6.17 2.17 27.81
N LEU A 208 7.45 2.41 28.17
CA LEU A 208 8.09 3.71 28.00
C LEU A 208 8.27 3.99 26.50
N VAL A 209 7.95 5.20 26.09
CA VAL A 209 7.88 5.59 24.68
C VAL A 209 8.63 6.87 24.44
N ASP A 210 9.33 6.94 23.32
CA ASP A 210 9.78 8.20 22.73
C ASP A 210 9.49 8.23 21.23
N THR A 211 9.38 9.44 20.68
CA THR A 211 8.93 9.67 19.33
C THR A 211 9.85 10.62 18.59
N SER A 212 10.00 10.39 17.28
CA SER A 212 10.74 11.30 16.42
C SER A 212 9.94 12.55 16.06
N GLU A 213 10.60 13.47 15.42
CA GLU A 213 9.95 14.45 14.57
C GLU A 213 9.31 13.79 13.35
N ASP A 214 8.48 14.54 12.65
CA ASP A 214 7.73 14.11 11.47
C ASP A 214 8.62 13.57 10.34
N VAL A 215 8.24 12.40 9.83
CA VAL A 215 8.79 11.80 8.62
C VAL A 215 7.73 11.83 7.53
N THR A 216 8.01 12.51 6.42
CA THR A 216 7.04 12.70 5.35
C THR A 216 7.30 11.74 4.20
N PHE A 217 6.27 10.99 3.82
CA PHE A 217 6.23 10.17 2.62
C PHE A 217 5.32 10.85 1.58
N ARG A 218 5.83 11.14 0.40
CA ARG A 218 5.05 11.79 -0.66
C ARG A 218 5.53 11.38 -2.04
N PHE A 219 4.71 11.63 -3.05
CA PHE A 219 5.16 11.60 -4.44
C PHE A 219 5.87 12.92 -4.78
N GLN A 220 6.94 12.84 -5.56
CA GLN A 220 7.67 14.02 -6.03
C GLN A 220 6.79 14.85 -6.96
N LYS A 221 6.09 14.15 -7.87
CA LYS A 221 5.13 14.76 -8.78
C LYS A 221 3.71 14.36 -8.40
N PRO A 222 2.77 15.31 -8.35
CA PRO A 222 1.37 14.99 -8.05
C PRO A 222 0.68 14.27 -9.22
N VAL A 223 1.12 14.54 -10.46
CA VAL A 223 0.54 13.99 -11.69
C VAL A 223 1.66 13.48 -12.58
N ASP A 224 1.50 12.28 -13.12
CA ASP A 224 2.33 11.77 -14.19
C ASP A 224 1.60 11.95 -15.54
N THR A 225 2.32 12.46 -16.52
CA THR A 225 1.84 12.59 -17.89
C THR A 225 2.74 11.78 -18.80
N CYS A 226 2.16 10.90 -19.59
CA CYS A 226 2.89 10.05 -20.51
C CYS A 226 2.42 10.32 -21.94
N VAL A 227 3.36 10.45 -22.87
CA VAL A 227 3.07 10.56 -24.30
C VAL A 227 3.76 9.41 -24.98
N SER A 228 3.06 8.69 -25.85
CA SER A 228 3.66 7.64 -26.67
C SER A 228 3.24 7.74 -28.13
N LEU A 229 4.16 7.34 -29.00
CA LEU A 229 4.01 7.25 -30.44
C LEU A 229 4.50 5.87 -30.90
N GLY A 230 3.81 5.27 -31.83
CA GLY A 230 4.19 3.94 -32.28
C GLY A 230 3.47 3.46 -33.52
N TYR A 231 3.67 2.18 -33.76
CA TYR A 231 3.07 1.45 -34.87
C TYR A 231 2.00 0.50 -34.37
N ALA A 232 0.87 0.45 -35.12
CA ALA A 232 -0.27 -0.40 -34.85
C ALA A 232 -0.49 -1.41 -35.97
N PHE A 233 -0.60 -2.69 -35.61
CA PHE A 233 -0.95 -3.78 -36.51
C PHE A 233 -2.43 -4.09 -36.36
N THR A 234 -3.23 -3.79 -37.38
CA THR A 234 -4.67 -3.91 -37.28
C THR A 234 -5.15 -5.21 -37.94
N ARG A 235 -5.92 -6.02 -37.18
CA ARG A 235 -6.56 -7.22 -37.68
C ARG A 235 -8.09 -7.11 -37.49
N PHE A 236 -8.81 -7.29 -38.59
CA PHE A 236 -10.26 -7.29 -38.60
C PHE A 236 -10.82 -8.70 -38.45
N THR A 237 -11.98 -8.81 -37.78
CA THR A 237 -12.75 -10.05 -37.68
C THR A 237 -14.20 -9.81 -37.95
N GLY A 238 -14.89 -10.83 -38.44
CA GLY A 238 -16.30 -10.74 -38.86
C GLY A 238 -16.47 -10.28 -40.31
N GLU A 239 -17.69 -10.33 -40.78
CA GLU A 239 -18.06 -9.81 -42.11
C GLU A 239 -18.35 -8.31 -42.01
N SER A 240 -17.74 -7.54 -42.89
CA SER A 240 -17.91 -6.08 -42.97
C SER A 240 -17.37 -5.55 -44.29
N VAL A 241 -17.66 -4.27 -44.55
CA VAL A 241 -17.04 -3.56 -45.68
C VAL A 241 -15.51 -3.66 -45.62
N CYS A 242 -14.90 -3.49 -44.44
CA CYS A 242 -13.45 -3.61 -44.29
C CYS A 242 -12.92 -5.00 -44.66
N THR A 243 -13.56 -6.06 -44.18
CA THR A 243 -13.08 -7.44 -44.43
C THR A 243 -13.38 -7.90 -45.85
N THR A 244 -14.40 -7.37 -46.50
CA THR A 244 -14.73 -7.68 -47.88
C THR A 244 -13.79 -7.02 -48.86
N TYR A 245 -13.52 -5.73 -48.65
CA TYR A 245 -12.73 -4.96 -49.61
C TYR A 245 -11.23 -4.89 -49.26
N TYR A 246 -10.87 -4.93 -47.98
CA TYR A 246 -9.47 -4.75 -47.54
C TYR A 246 -8.97 -6.00 -46.87
N ASN A 247 -8.86 -7.05 -47.13
CA ASN A 247 -8.29 -8.25 -46.49
C ASN A 247 -8.34 -8.25 -44.94
N ARG A 248 -8.45 -9.43 -44.36
CA ARG A 248 -8.38 -9.64 -42.88
C ARG A 248 -6.94 -9.52 -42.32
N THR A 249 -6.00 -9.16 -43.15
CA THR A 249 -4.58 -9.08 -42.79
C THR A 249 -4.19 -7.71 -42.28
N VAL A 250 -3.07 -7.69 -41.60
CA VAL A 250 -2.45 -6.50 -41.01
C VAL A 250 -2.32 -5.37 -42.02
N ALA A 251 -2.78 -4.17 -41.68
CA ALA A 251 -2.57 -2.98 -42.47
C ALA A 251 -1.06 -2.65 -42.56
N PRO A 252 -0.53 -2.38 -43.74
CA PRO A 252 0.90 -2.16 -43.92
C PRO A 252 1.43 -0.88 -43.26
N LEU A 253 0.55 0.08 -42.99
CA LEU A 253 0.91 1.34 -42.32
C LEU A 253 -0.16 1.67 -41.29
N GLY A 254 0.21 1.63 -40.03
CA GLY A 254 -0.65 2.01 -38.90
C GLY A 254 0.13 2.82 -37.87
N GLY A 255 -0.40 3.96 -37.47
CA GLY A 255 0.19 4.81 -36.45
C GLY A 255 -0.67 4.83 -35.20
N VAL A 256 -0.06 4.95 -34.06
CA VAL A 256 -0.73 5.17 -32.78
C VAL A 256 -0.09 6.36 -32.05
N PHE A 257 -0.96 7.24 -31.55
CA PHE A 257 -0.62 8.30 -30.62
C PHE A 257 -1.40 8.09 -29.33
N ARG A 258 -0.74 8.29 -28.20
CA ARG A 258 -1.37 8.12 -26.90
C ARG A 258 -0.90 9.17 -25.92
N LEU A 259 -1.86 9.77 -25.21
CA LEU A 259 -1.62 10.69 -24.10
C LEU A 259 -2.30 10.12 -22.86
N THR A 260 -1.53 9.81 -21.84
CA THR A 260 -2.02 9.30 -20.54
C THR A 260 -1.72 10.32 -19.46
N VAL A 261 -2.71 10.65 -18.63
CA VAL A 261 -2.59 11.56 -17.49
C VAL A 261 -3.05 10.82 -16.24
N LEU A 262 -2.17 10.70 -15.24
CA LEU A 262 -2.35 9.91 -14.02
C LEU A 262 -2.38 10.82 -12.79
N PRO A 263 -3.51 11.49 -12.47
CA PRO A 263 -3.60 12.40 -11.33
C PRO A 263 -3.75 11.69 -9.99
N PHE A 264 -4.20 10.43 -9.96
CA PHE A 264 -4.46 9.71 -8.73
C PHE A 264 -3.37 8.67 -8.47
N LYS A 265 -2.30 9.12 -7.82
CA LYS A 265 -1.15 8.26 -7.49
C LYS A 265 -1.35 7.55 -6.15
N ARG A 266 -1.13 6.23 -6.16
CA ARG A 266 -1.12 5.37 -4.97
C ARG A 266 0.08 4.41 -5.05
N THR A 267 0.51 3.88 -3.93
CA THR A 267 1.62 2.91 -3.90
C THR A 267 1.30 1.58 -4.59
N TYR A 268 0.02 1.25 -4.69
CA TYR A 268 -0.49 0.06 -5.38
C TYR A 268 -0.90 0.30 -6.85
N GLY A 269 -0.66 1.49 -7.39
CA GLY A 269 -0.95 1.82 -8.79
C GLY A 269 -1.41 3.26 -8.98
N HIS A 270 -1.36 3.71 -10.23
CA HIS A 270 -1.72 5.06 -10.63
C HIS A 270 -2.96 5.01 -11.50
N PHE A 271 -3.95 5.85 -11.22
CA PHE A 271 -5.21 5.92 -11.95
C PHE A 271 -5.33 7.24 -12.69
N GLY A 272 -5.97 7.20 -13.84
CA GLY A 272 -6.21 8.40 -14.61
C GLY A 272 -6.93 8.16 -15.91
N PHE A 273 -6.61 8.98 -16.91
CA PHE A 273 -7.26 9.00 -18.20
C PHE A 273 -6.23 8.83 -19.30
N ASN A 274 -6.68 8.19 -20.36
CA ASN A 274 -5.90 8.00 -21.58
C ASN A 274 -6.71 8.51 -22.77
N VAL A 275 -6.09 9.29 -23.63
CA VAL A 275 -6.62 9.64 -24.95
C VAL A 275 -5.77 8.91 -25.97
N GLN A 276 -6.40 8.13 -26.81
CA GLN A 276 -5.74 7.34 -27.84
C GLN A 276 -6.31 7.68 -29.21
N TYR A 277 -5.41 7.81 -30.16
CA TYR A 277 -5.72 7.94 -31.56
C TYR A 277 -4.90 6.94 -32.36
N THR A 278 -5.57 6.13 -33.17
CA THR A 278 -4.89 5.23 -34.10
C THR A 278 -5.38 5.45 -35.51
N THR A 279 -4.49 5.30 -36.48
CA THR A 279 -4.81 5.34 -37.89
C THR A 279 -4.19 4.15 -38.57
N SER A 280 -4.92 3.51 -39.46
CA SER A 280 -4.46 2.40 -40.29
C SER A 280 -4.81 2.68 -41.73
N MET A 281 -3.81 2.76 -42.60
CA MET A 281 -4.03 2.90 -44.04
C MET A 281 -4.36 1.53 -44.58
N LEU A 282 -5.48 1.47 -45.30
CA LEU A 282 -6.02 0.27 -45.90
C LEU A 282 -5.78 0.36 -47.42
N ARG A 283 -5.16 -0.67 -47.99
CA ARG A 283 -4.92 -0.74 -49.43
C ARG A 283 -5.16 -2.14 -49.93
N LYS A 284 -5.84 -2.24 -51.03
CA LYS A 284 -5.99 -3.50 -51.76
C LYS A 284 -5.71 -3.25 -53.26
N GLU A 285 -4.82 -3.99 -53.81
CA GLU A 285 -4.51 -4.00 -55.22
C GLU A 285 -5.21 -5.20 -55.87
N LEU A 286 -5.93 -4.96 -56.92
CA LEU A 286 -6.59 -5.92 -57.78
C LEU A 286 -6.06 -5.69 -59.21
N ASP A 287 -6.22 -6.67 -60.10
CA ASP A 287 -5.64 -6.63 -61.43
C ASP A 287 -5.97 -5.35 -62.19
N ASP A 288 -7.20 -4.88 -62.07
CA ASP A 288 -7.72 -3.73 -62.82
C ASP A 288 -7.85 -2.43 -61.98
N TYR A 289 -7.78 -2.49 -60.69
CA TYR A 289 -7.95 -1.31 -59.81
C TYR A 289 -7.30 -1.43 -58.46
N THR A 290 -6.96 -0.29 -57.88
CA THR A 290 -6.51 -0.16 -56.49
C THR A 290 -7.57 0.52 -55.65
N LEU A 291 -7.82 -0.01 -54.48
CA LEU A 291 -8.72 0.55 -53.48
C LEU A 291 -7.91 1.03 -52.28
N ASP A 292 -7.97 2.33 -52.02
CA ASP A 292 -7.32 2.95 -50.82
C ASP A 292 -8.39 3.40 -49.83
N GLY A 293 -8.09 3.31 -48.56
CA GLY A 293 -8.93 3.76 -47.45
C GLY A 293 -8.12 4.00 -46.20
N ALA A 294 -8.77 4.51 -45.15
CA ALA A 294 -8.16 4.64 -43.84
C ALA A 294 -9.17 4.33 -42.75
N LEU A 295 -8.77 3.58 -41.77
CA LEU A 295 -9.46 3.38 -40.50
C LEU A 295 -8.82 4.23 -39.44
N MET A 296 -9.61 5.06 -38.77
CA MET A 296 -9.17 5.89 -37.64
C MET A 296 -10.02 5.53 -36.44
N LEU A 297 -9.35 5.32 -35.28
CA LEU A 297 -10.00 5.02 -34.01
C LEU A 297 -9.58 6.09 -33.01
N SER A 298 -10.55 6.71 -32.32
CA SER A 298 -10.31 7.77 -31.35
C SER A 298 -11.05 7.45 -30.05
N HIS A 299 -10.33 7.33 -28.94
CA HIS A 299 -10.85 6.81 -27.68
C HIS A 299 -10.47 7.70 -26.50
N ILE A 300 -11.34 7.68 -25.49
CA ILE A 300 -11.08 8.18 -24.15
C ILE A 300 -11.27 7.02 -23.18
N ASN A 301 -10.21 6.68 -22.47
CA ASN A 301 -10.14 5.51 -21.61
C ASN A 301 -9.89 5.90 -20.17
N ALA A 302 -10.46 5.18 -19.23
CA ALA A 302 -9.91 5.07 -17.90
C ALA A 302 -8.62 4.24 -17.96
N ALA A 303 -7.60 4.69 -17.28
CA ALA A 303 -6.28 4.04 -17.26
C ALA A 303 -5.87 3.68 -15.84
N TYR A 304 -5.31 2.50 -15.67
CA TYR A 304 -4.68 2.03 -14.44
C TYR A 304 -3.30 1.50 -14.76
N VAL A 305 -2.28 2.14 -14.16
CA VAL A 305 -0.88 1.76 -14.34
C VAL A 305 -0.34 1.17 -13.04
N TYR A 306 0.03 -0.10 -13.06
CA TYR A 306 0.62 -0.82 -11.94
C TYR A 306 2.13 -0.97 -12.12
N PRO A 307 2.96 -0.42 -11.21
CA PRO A 307 4.41 -0.59 -11.26
C PRO A 307 4.79 -1.99 -10.76
N ILE A 308 5.00 -2.94 -11.68
CA ILE A 308 5.48 -4.30 -11.35
C ILE A 308 6.88 -4.21 -10.74
N ILE A 309 7.77 -3.46 -11.39
CA ILE A 309 9.09 -3.12 -10.89
C ILE A 309 9.25 -1.61 -10.99
N LYS A 310 9.33 -0.94 -9.84
CA LYS A 310 9.46 0.53 -9.80
C LYS A 310 10.57 1.00 -10.75
N HIS A 311 10.27 2.00 -11.56
CA HIS A 311 11.15 2.64 -12.55
C HIS A 311 11.68 1.73 -13.66
N ARG A 312 11.19 0.50 -13.80
CA ARG A 312 11.64 -0.45 -14.82
C ARG A 312 10.52 -1.07 -15.63
N LEU A 313 9.44 -1.48 -14.96
CA LEU A 313 8.39 -2.25 -15.63
C LEU A 313 7.02 -1.88 -15.06
N ASN A 314 6.15 -1.37 -15.92
CA ASN A 314 4.75 -1.11 -15.59
C ASN A 314 3.83 -2.00 -16.40
N LEU A 315 2.70 -2.36 -15.81
CA LEU A 315 1.53 -2.90 -16.49
C LEU A 315 0.49 -1.78 -16.58
N ASP A 316 0.05 -1.47 -17.80
CA ASP A 316 -1.01 -0.51 -18.07
C ASP A 316 -2.26 -1.26 -18.52
N ILE A 317 -3.40 -0.98 -17.91
CA ILE A 317 -4.71 -1.56 -18.23
C ILE A 317 -5.65 -0.40 -18.51
N ARG A 318 -6.39 -0.51 -19.62
CA ARG A 318 -7.27 0.55 -20.09
C ARG A 318 -8.61 -0.03 -20.51
N ALA A 319 -9.65 0.77 -20.33
CA ALA A 319 -10.96 0.50 -20.88
C ALA A 319 -11.70 1.82 -21.13
N GLY A 320 -12.40 1.90 -22.22
CA GLY A 320 -13.09 3.12 -22.57
C GLY A 320 -14.06 3.00 -23.74
N ALA A 321 -14.30 4.14 -24.32
CA ALA A 321 -15.22 4.26 -25.44
C ALA A 321 -14.71 5.32 -26.41
N GLY A 322 -15.16 5.19 -27.66
CA GLY A 322 -14.73 6.07 -28.71
C GLY A 322 -15.56 5.99 -29.97
N ALA A 323 -14.91 6.38 -31.06
CA ALA A 323 -15.48 6.36 -32.37
C ALA A 323 -14.50 5.83 -33.41
N ALA A 324 -14.98 4.91 -34.22
CA ALA A 324 -14.31 4.41 -35.39
C ALA A 324 -14.76 5.21 -36.63
N PHE A 325 -13.82 5.68 -37.43
CA PHE A 325 -14.04 6.35 -38.68
C PHE A 325 -13.39 5.54 -39.79
N LEU A 326 -14.14 5.23 -40.81
CA LEU A 326 -13.67 4.57 -42.00
C LEU A 326 -13.82 5.50 -43.19
N THR A 327 -12.74 5.82 -43.85
CA THR A 327 -12.80 6.40 -45.18
C THR A 327 -12.72 5.28 -46.20
N GLN A 328 -13.76 5.09 -46.97
CA GLN A 328 -13.73 4.25 -48.16
C GLN A 328 -13.16 5.10 -49.28
N GLY A 329 -11.98 4.75 -49.70
CA GLY A 329 -11.16 5.61 -50.50
C GLY A 329 -11.39 5.55 -51.99
N ARG A 330 -10.38 5.98 -52.68
CA ARG A 330 -10.35 6.19 -54.11
C ARG A 330 -10.23 4.86 -54.84
N PHE A 331 -11.13 4.62 -55.77
CA PHE A 331 -10.87 3.66 -56.84
C PHE A 331 -9.97 4.32 -57.85
N SER A 332 -8.83 3.73 -58.11
CA SER A 332 -7.95 4.09 -59.25
C SER A 332 -7.88 2.89 -60.20
N PHE A 333 -8.32 3.06 -61.42
CA PHE A 333 -8.16 2.04 -62.46
C PHE A 333 -6.74 2.11 -63.01
N ASN A 334 -6.09 0.96 -63.21
CA ASN A 334 -4.79 0.86 -63.84
C ASN A 334 -4.89 1.38 -65.28
N GLY A 335 -4.47 2.64 -65.52
CA GLY A 335 -4.48 3.28 -66.85
C GLY A 335 -5.48 4.42 -67.04
N GLY A 336 -6.27 4.80 -66.03
CA GLY A 336 -7.24 5.90 -66.12
C GLY A 336 -7.44 6.63 -64.81
N SER A 337 -7.69 7.95 -64.89
CA SER A 337 -7.86 8.84 -63.73
C SER A 337 -9.32 8.90 -63.16
N VAL A 338 -10.06 7.83 -63.18
CA VAL A 338 -11.43 7.85 -62.59
C VAL A 338 -11.29 7.70 -61.07
N GLN A 339 -11.48 8.80 -60.34
CA GLN A 339 -11.59 8.82 -58.92
C GLN A 339 -13.06 8.77 -58.51
N SER A 340 -13.47 7.75 -57.74
CA SER A 340 -14.78 7.78 -57.09
C SER A 340 -14.77 8.76 -55.91
N PRO A 341 -15.91 9.38 -55.51
CA PRO A 341 -15.99 10.18 -54.32
C PRO A 341 -15.66 9.32 -53.11
N ALA A 342 -14.93 9.91 -52.14
CA ALA A 342 -14.63 9.25 -50.87
C ALA A 342 -15.93 9.22 -50.01
N TYR A 343 -16.22 8.04 -49.45
CA TYR A 343 -17.31 7.87 -48.50
C TYR A 343 -16.75 7.81 -47.08
N TRP A 344 -17.48 8.44 -46.14
CA TRP A 344 -17.12 8.45 -44.74
C TRP A 344 -18.16 7.70 -43.93
N TYR A 345 -17.71 6.73 -43.15
CA TYR A 345 -18.50 6.01 -42.21
C TYR A 345 -17.96 6.28 -40.81
N TRP A 346 -18.83 6.36 -39.82
CA TRP A 346 -18.41 6.42 -38.44
C TRP A 346 -19.31 5.51 -37.60
N GLY A 347 -18.75 4.98 -36.51
CA GLY A 347 -19.48 4.12 -35.59
C GLY A 347 -18.97 4.33 -34.18
N PHE A 348 -19.85 4.19 -33.21
CA PHE A 348 -19.47 4.14 -31.81
C PHE A 348 -18.81 2.79 -31.52
N ASP A 349 -17.82 2.80 -30.66
CA ASP A 349 -17.13 1.60 -30.18
C ASP A 349 -16.76 1.69 -28.71
N ILE A 350 -16.46 0.55 -28.14
CA ILE A 350 -15.79 0.42 -26.82
C ILE A 350 -14.48 -0.29 -27.02
N ASP A 351 -13.52 0.03 -26.15
CA ASP A 351 -12.22 -0.61 -26.19
C ASP A 351 -11.75 -1.10 -24.83
N ALA A 352 -10.88 -2.09 -24.88
CA ALA A 352 -10.10 -2.55 -23.74
C ALA A 352 -8.68 -2.84 -24.21
N GLY A 353 -7.71 -2.38 -23.45
CA GLY A 353 -6.30 -2.55 -23.79
C GLY A 353 -5.42 -2.88 -22.61
N THR A 354 -4.33 -3.59 -22.90
CA THR A 354 -3.27 -3.87 -21.93
C THR A 354 -1.93 -3.60 -22.55
N ALA A 355 -1.01 -3.01 -21.74
CA ALA A 355 0.35 -2.76 -22.21
C ALA A 355 1.39 -3.08 -21.15
N LEU A 356 2.57 -3.51 -21.59
CA LEU A 356 3.78 -3.57 -20.81
C LEU A 356 4.70 -2.43 -21.21
N GLN A 357 5.07 -1.59 -20.24
CA GLN A 357 5.96 -0.45 -20.41
C GLN A 357 7.30 -0.77 -19.76
N VAL A 358 8.36 -0.86 -20.57
CA VAL A 358 9.73 -1.12 -20.13
C VAL A 358 10.53 0.16 -20.21
N PHE A 359 10.95 0.71 -19.06
CA PHE A 359 11.79 1.89 -19.01
C PHE A 359 13.23 1.55 -19.39
N VAL A 360 13.69 2.12 -20.49
CA VAL A 360 15.04 1.88 -21.05
C VAL A 360 16.03 2.98 -20.68
N TYR A 361 15.57 4.20 -20.51
CA TYR A 361 16.42 5.33 -20.13
C TYR A 361 15.61 6.39 -19.38
N LYS A 362 15.94 6.62 -18.09
CA LYS A 362 15.26 7.63 -17.25
C LYS A 362 13.73 7.57 -17.37
N LYS A 363 13.16 8.46 -18.17
CA LYS A 363 11.71 8.63 -18.38
C LYS A 363 11.22 8.07 -19.72
N MET A 364 12.13 7.55 -20.55
CA MET A 364 11.80 6.94 -21.82
C MET A 364 11.49 5.46 -21.65
N TYR A 365 10.40 5.02 -22.25
CA TYR A 365 9.96 3.63 -22.21
C TYR A 365 9.61 3.08 -23.59
N LEU A 366 9.77 1.77 -23.74
CA LEU A 366 9.20 0.98 -24.82
C LEU A 366 7.90 0.36 -24.32
N GLU A 367 6.90 0.31 -25.17
CA GLU A 367 5.59 -0.22 -24.85
C GLU A 367 5.16 -1.26 -25.87
N LEU A 368 4.81 -2.45 -25.35
CA LEU A 368 4.10 -3.49 -26.09
C LEU A 368 2.67 -3.48 -25.61
N ASN A 369 1.74 -3.24 -26.52
CA ASN A 369 0.35 -3.08 -26.23
C ASN A 369 -0.52 -3.98 -27.10
N VAL A 370 -1.68 -4.37 -26.56
CA VAL A 370 -2.74 -5.06 -27.27
C VAL A 370 -4.06 -4.39 -26.93
N ASP A 371 -4.72 -3.86 -27.97
CA ASP A 371 -6.04 -3.26 -27.85
C ASP A 371 -7.10 -4.09 -28.57
N HIS A 372 -8.30 -4.12 -27.99
CA HIS A 372 -9.48 -4.82 -28.46
C HIS A 372 -10.60 -3.80 -28.60
N PHE A 373 -11.14 -3.64 -29.82
CA PHE A 373 -12.23 -2.72 -30.11
C PHE A 373 -13.46 -3.49 -30.55
N PHE A 374 -14.62 -3.09 -30.01
CA PHE A 374 -15.92 -3.66 -30.34
C PHE A 374 -16.79 -2.55 -30.94
N VAL A 375 -17.00 -2.59 -32.25
CA VAL A 375 -17.71 -1.54 -32.98
C VAL A 375 -19.17 -1.90 -33.14
N PHE A 376 -20.07 -0.96 -32.81
CA PHE A 376 -21.52 -1.15 -32.79
C PHE A 376 -22.22 -0.65 -34.09
N ARG A 377 -21.59 -0.94 -35.21
CA ARG A 377 -22.14 -0.59 -36.52
C ARG A 377 -21.94 -1.72 -37.52
N ASP A 378 -22.96 -1.99 -38.36
CA ASP A 378 -22.93 -3.15 -39.28
C ASP A 378 -21.91 -3.00 -40.43
N ASP A 379 -21.64 -1.78 -40.86
CA ASP A 379 -20.64 -1.51 -41.91
C ASP A 379 -19.19 -1.74 -41.45
N PHE A 380 -18.97 -1.82 -40.15
CA PHE A 380 -17.63 -2.00 -39.55
C PHE A 380 -17.36 -3.44 -39.14
N PRO A 381 -16.08 -3.85 -39.04
CA PRO A 381 -15.73 -5.08 -38.34
C PRO A 381 -16.27 -5.03 -36.92
N LYS A 382 -17.03 -6.03 -36.51
CA LYS A 382 -17.57 -6.09 -35.13
C LYS A 382 -16.50 -6.12 -34.08
N TYR A 383 -15.35 -6.68 -34.43
CA TYR A 383 -14.18 -6.77 -33.52
C TYR A 383 -12.89 -6.46 -34.30
N ILE A 384 -12.10 -5.58 -33.70
CA ILE A 384 -10.78 -5.20 -34.20
C ILE A 384 -9.75 -5.55 -33.15
N PHE A 385 -8.75 -6.32 -33.53
CA PHE A 385 -7.61 -6.68 -32.71
C PHE A 385 -6.37 -5.89 -33.16
N GLN A 386 -5.71 -5.18 -32.23
CA GLN A 386 -4.65 -4.28 -32.59
C GLN A 386 -3.44 -4.40 -31.66
N PRO A 387 -2.47 -5.31 -31.92
CA PRO A 387 -1.19 -5.26 -31.28
C PRO A 387 -0.40 -4.04 -31.74
N GLN A 388 0.33 -3.41 -30.80
CA GLN A 388 1.02 -2.15 -31.02
C GLN A 388 2.40 -2.18 -30.37
N PHE A 389 3.33 -1.46 -30.97
CA PHE A 389 4.65 -1.18 -30.42
C PHE A 389 4.87 0.33 -30.41
N SER A 390 5.19 0.89 -29.25
CA SER A 390 5.33 2.34 -29.09
C SER A 390 6.59 2.70 -28.31
N VAL A 391 7.07 3.91 -28.54
CA VAL A 391 8.07 4.58 -27.71
C VAL A 391 7.37 5.71 -26.98
N GLY A 392 7.59 5.81 -25.69
CA GLY A 392 6.95 6.83 -24.87
C GLY A 392 7.91 7.56 -23.95
N TRP A 393 7.41 8.69 -23.44
CA TRP A 393 8.11 9.55 -22.51
C TRP A 393 7.17 9.95 -21.38
N MET A 394 7.65 9.82 -20.13
CA MET A 394 6.94 10.26 -18.92
C MET A 394 7.49 11.61 -18.47
N PHE A 395 6.61 12.56 -18.24
CA PHE A 395 6.96 13.94 -17.82
C PHE A 395 6.87 14.13 -16.32
#